data_f2b68d121b0636c31cb88ce0110b4896
#
_entry.id   f2b68d121b0636c31cb88ce0110b4896
#
_cell.length_a   1.000
_cell.length_b   1.000
_cell.length_c   1.000
_cell.angle_alpha   90.00
_cell.angle_beta   90.00
_cell.angle_gamma   90.00
#
_symmetry.space_group_name_H-M   'P 1'
#
loop_
_entity.id
_entity.type
_entity.pdbx_description
1 polymer ?
#
loop_
_entity_poly.entity_id
_entity_poly.type
_entity_poly.pdbx_seq_one_letter_code
_entity_poly.pdbx_strand_id
1 'polypeptide(L)'
;ESEFGIGSSRKAIINIHLDGGPPQMDMIDMKPDAPSEVRGEFSPISTVLPGFQVCELMPRLAETADRYVFIRSLVGSAGAHDAFQCQSGFGKNDMQNIGGRPAVGCVINKLLGSVADPAPAFIDMMQGRPLVRHSARPGFLGPTYKPFRPEMSAFFKRDLEDGMKTELTNQGANHTTRLKLDDEITADRLTSRSRLLASLDTLRREVDGSGMMDAMDHFTQQAAGILLSGTFADALDLSKEDPAVVEKFSIDADTIKGRHVTSDEPRSSLKFLMARRLIEAGVRCVSLTIADFDTHSDNFNRMRQVLPILDHGLHALVMDLEERGMLDDVSIVLWGEFGRTPKINGKAGRDHWPQVSP
;
A
#
# COMPACT_ATOMS: atom_id res chain seq x y z
N GLU A 1 -8.34 27.14 4.28
CA GLU A 1 -7.36 26.99 5.38
C GLU A 1 -7.78 25.80 6.23
N SER A 2 -6.88 24.84 6.48
CA SER A 2 -7.25 23.69 7.30
C SER A 2 -7.51 24.11 8.73
N GLU A 3 -8.42 23.43 9.41
CA GLU A 3 -8.75 23.64 10.83
C GLU A 3 -7.49 23.63 11.75
N PHE A 4 -6.40 23.05 11.28
CA PHE A 4 -5.13 22.91 12.00
C PHE A 4 -4.01 23.82 11.50
N GLY A 5 -4.31 24.81 10.64
CA GLY A 5 -3.30 25.76 10.11
C GLY A 5 -2.22 25.09 9.23
N ILE A 6 -2.43 23.85 8.83
CA ILE A 6 -1.55 23.13 7.90
C ILE A 6 -1.91 23.64 6.51
N GLY A 7 -1.10 24.53 5.95
CA GLY A 7 -1.29 25.10 4.62
C GLY A 7 -1.31 24.06 3.50
N SER A 8 -1.30 24.50 2.25
CA SER A 8 -1.32 23.65 1.05
C SER A 8 -0.02 22.83 0.91
N SER A 9 0.23 21.93 1.86
CA SER A 9 1.39 21.03 1.82
C SER A 9 1.28 20.08 0.62
N ARG A 10 2.38 19.89 -0.10
CA ARG A 10 2.50 18.82 -1.13
C ARG A 10 2.97 17.49 -0.54
N LYS A 11 3.26 17.43 0.77
CA LYS A 11 3.77 16.22 1.43
C LYS A 11 2.80 15.06 1.30
N ALA A 12 3.35 13.91 0.96
CA ALA A 12 2.61 12.67 0.79
C ALA A 12 3.39 11.46 1.32
N ILE A 13 2.71 10.34 1.52
CA ILE A 13 3.31 9.09 1.99
C ILE A 13 2.91 7.96 1.04
N ILE A 14 3.90 7.15 0.65
CA ILE A 14 3.70 5.85 0.02
C ILE A 14 4.10 4.79 1.04
N ASN A 15 3.12 4.01 1.52
CA ASN A 15 3.30 2.95 2.49
C ASN A 15 3.32 1.59 1.77
N ILE A 16 4.48 0.94 1.73
CA ILE A 16 4.70 -0.34 1.06
C ILE A 16 4.78 -1.43 2.13
N HIS A 17 3.75 -2.28 2.18
CA HIS A 17 3.66 -3.38 3.11
C HIS A 17 4.15 -4.68 2.47
N LEU A 18 5.13 -5.32 3.10
CA LEU A 18 5.67 -6.63 2.72
C LEU A 18 4.90 -7.72 3.48
N ASP A 19 3.80 -8.20 2.88
CA ASP A 19 2.86 -9.11 3.54
C ASP A 19 3.46 -10.47 3.81
N GLY A 20 3.45 -10.86 5.07
CA GLY A 20 3.88 -12.17 5.50
C GLY A 20 5.12 -12.17 6.40
N GLY A 21 5.72 -11.02 6.70
CA GLY A 21 6.93 -10.92 7.50
C GLY A 21 8.20 -11.22 6.68
N PRO A 22 8.80 -10.23 6.07
CA PRO A 22 9.95 -10.40 5.18
C PRO A 22 11.17 -10.95 5.92
N PRO A 23 11.95 -11.86 5.28
CA PRO A 23 13.13 -12.47 5.88
C PRO A 23 14.33 -11.51 5.86
N GLN A 24 14.44 -10.66 6.87
CA GLN A 24 15.46 -9.60 6.96
C GLN A 24 16.89 -10.08 6.70
N MET A 25 17.22 -11.31 7.13
CA MET A 25 18.56 -11.88 6.93
C MET A 25 18.84 -12.32 5.50
N ASP A 26 17.81 -12.48 4.69
CA ASP A 26 17.91 -12.81 3.27
C ASP A 26 17.73 -11.56 2.39
N MET A 27 17.66 -10.36 2.99
CA MET A 27 17.43 -9.08 2.31
C MET A 27 18.48 -8.02 2.67
N ILE A 28 18.30 -7.33 3.82
CA ILE A 28 19.06 -6.13 4.20
C ILE A 28 19.90 -6.30 5.50
N ASP A 29 19.76 -7.41 6.19
CA ASP A 29 20.48 -7.69 7.44
C ASP A 29 21.23 -9.03 7.36
N MET A 30 21.94 -9.23 6.26
CA MET A 30 22.67 -10.48 5.99
C MET A 30 23.75 -10.77 7.01
N LYS A 31 23.99 -12.06 7.28
CA LYS A 31 24.97 -12.55 8.23
C LYS A 31 25.97 -13.49 7.53
N PRO A 32 26.85 -12.99 6.64
CA PRO A 32 27.69 -13.82 5.79
C PRO A 32 28.64 -14.76 6.58
N ASP A 33 29.07 -14.34 7.75
CA ASP A 33 29.99 -15.11 8.61
C ASP A 33 29.27 -16.11 9.53
N ALA A 34 27.93 -16.14 9.52
CA ALA A 34 27.16 -17.09 10.31
C ALA A 34 27.19 -18.50 9.69
N PRO A 35 26.91 -19.57 10.49
CA PRO A 35 26.72 -20.93 9.97
C PRO A 35 25.68 -20.98 8.85
N SER A 36 25.80 -21.96 7.95
CA SER A 36 24.95 -22.07 6.76
C SER A 36 23.46 -22.11 7.06
N GLU A 37 23.06 -22.70 8.19
CA GLU A 37 21.67 -22.75 8.65
C GLU A 37 21.10 -21.38 9.12
N VAL A 38 21.97 -20.37 9.20
CA VAL A 38 21.57 -18.97 9.52
C VAL A 38 21.73 -18.08 8.30
N ARG A 39 22.92 -18.09 7.66
CA ARG A 39 23.20 -17.18 6.54
C ARG A 39 22.38 -17.47 5.28
N GLY A 40 21.89 -18.70 5.11
CA GLY A 40 21.09 -19.09 3.95
C GLY A 40 21.88 -19.29 2.67
N GLU A 41 21.19 -19.24 1.53
CA GLU A 41 21.74 -19.52 0.20
C GLU A 41 22.24 -18.28 -0.55
N PHE A 42 21.76 -17.08 -0.18
CA PHE A 42 22.07 -15.87 -0.92
C PHE A 42 23.42 -15.26 -0.55
N SER A 43 24.11 -14.72 -1.54
CA SER A 43 25.35 -14.00 -1.36
C SER A 43 25.11 -12.52 -1.06
N PRO A 44 25.87 -11.91 -0.14
CA PRO A 44 25.85 -10.48 0.06
C PRO A 44 26.56 -9.76 -1.09
N ILE A 45 26.01 -8.64 -1.51
CA ILE A 45 26.68 -7.68 -2.41
C ILE A 45 26.90 -6.36 -1.69
N SER A 46 28.02 -5.71 -2.01
CA SER A 46 28.34 -4.38 -1.46
C SER A 46 27.42 -3.33 -2.03
N THR A 47 27.04 -2.38 -1.19
CA THR A 47 26.26 -1.20 -1.60
C THR A 47 27.19 0.00 -1.79
N VAL A 48 26.65 1.12 -2.28
CA VAL A 48 27.34 2.41 -2.32
C VAL A 48 27.67 2.95 -0.92
N LEU A 49 27.03 2.44 0.14
CA LEU A 49 27.36 2.77 1.53
C LEU A 49 28.50 1.87 2.05
N PRO A 50 29.64 2.44 2.48
CA PRO A 50 30.76 1.66 2.96
C PRO A 50 30.37 0.72 4.12
N GLY A 51 30.71 -0.58 4.00
CA GLY A 51 30.47 -1.58 5.01
C GLY A 51 29.02 -2.06 5.13
N PHE A 52 28.12 -1.59 4.27
CA PHE A 52 26.74 -2.08 4.21
C PHE A 52 26.56 -3.01 3.01
N GLN A 53 25.95 -4.16 3.25
CA GLN A 53 25.69 -5.20 2.26
C GLN A 53 24.22 -5.58 2.27
N VAL A 54 23.71 -5.93 1.07
CA VAL A 54 22.36 -6.44 0.85
C VAL A 54 22.39 -7.73 0.04
N CYS A 55 21.24 -8.39 -0.10
CA CYS A 55 21.09 -9.60 -0.89
C CYS A 55 21.43 -9.37 -2.38
N GLU A 56 22.10 -10.32 -3.01
CA GLU A 56 22.42 -10.31 -4.45
C GLU A 56 21.21 -10.16 -5.38
N LEU A 57 20.00 -10.44 -4.89
CA LEU A 57 18.75 -10.25 -5.63
C LEU A 57 18.24 -8.80 -5.60
N MET A 58 18.96 -7.89 -4.93
CA MET A 58 18.59 -6.48 -4.79
C MET A 58 19.71 -5.53 -5.27
N PRO A 59 20.22 -5.70 -6.51
CA PRO A 59 21.37 -4.93 -7.02
C PRO A 59 21.04 -3.45 -7.20
N ARG A 60 19.80 -3.11 -7.55
CA ARG A 60 19.36 -1.71 -7.73
C ARG A 60 19.27 -0.97 -6.39
N LEU A 61 18.81 -1.65 -5.34
CA LEU A 61 18.87 -1.13 -3.98
C LEU A 61 20.33 -0.91 -3.55
N ALA A 62 21.24 -1.83 -3.91
CA ALA A 62 22.65 -1.67 -3.59
C ALA A 62 23.27 -0.42 -4.25
N GLU A 63 22.92 -0.14 -5.49
CA GLU A 63 23.38 1.03 -6.27
C GLU A 63 22.83 2.35 -5.73
N THR A 64 21.69 2.35 -5.08
CA THR A 64 21.00 3.56 -4.59
C THR A 64 20.81 3.57 -3.07
N ALA A 65 21.60 2.80 -2.33
CA ALA A 65 21.46 2.64 -0.88
C ALA A 65 21.60 3.95 -0.10
N ASP A 66 22.30 4.94 -0.64
CA ASP A 66 22.46 6.29 -0.11
C ASP A 66 21.16 7.14 -0.14
N ARG A 67 20.13 6.68 -0.87
CA ARG A 67 18.79 7.29 -0.90
C ARG A 67 17.87 6.82 0.23
N TYR A 68 18.29 5.83 1.02
CA TYR A 68 17.46 5.16 2.01
C TYR A 68 18.01 5.26 3.42
N VAL A 69 17.12 5.16 4.38
CA VAL A 69 17.44 4.93 5.80
C VAL A 69 17.03 3.50 6.15
N PHE A 70 17.99 2.70 6.59
CA PHE A 70 17.78 1.30 6.96
C PHE A 70 17.65 1.14 8.48
N ILE A 71 16.44 0.83 8.96
CA ILE A 71 16.16 0.57 10.37
C ILE A 71 16.10 -0.95 10.56
N ARG A 72 17.18 -1.54 11.12
CA ARG A 72 17.32 -3.00 11.30
C ARG A 72 17.05 -3.48 12.73
N SER A 73 16.64 -2.60 13.61
CA SER A 73 16.46 -2.86 15.04
C SER A 73 15.06 -2.51 15.55
N LEU A 74 14.07 -2.47 14.67
CA LEU A 74 12.70 -2.21 15.06
C LEU A 74 12.14 -3.41 15.84
N VAL A 75 11.56 -3.15 17.01
CA VAL A 75 11.03 -4.16 17.93
C VAL A 75 9.58 -3.85 18.30
N GLY A 76 8.88 -4.82 18.91
CA GLY A 76 7.51 -4.63 19.41
C GLY A 76 6.44 -5.16 18.47
N SER A 77 6.80 -5.89 17.44
CA SER A 77 5.83 -6.53 16.53
C SER A 77 5.08 -7.69 17.20
N ALA A 78 3.85 -7.92 16.77
CA ALA A 78 3.09 -9.11 17.12
C ALA A 78 3.64 -10.34 16.38
N GLY A 79 3.56 -11.52 16.98
CA GLY A 79 3.96 -12.78 16.31
C GLY A 79 2.94 -13.34 15.32
N ALA A 80 1.97 -12.53 14.91
CA ALA A 80 0.88 -12.90 14.02
C ALA A 80 0.76 -11.88 12.88
N HIS A 81 0.20 -12.29 11.75
CA HIS A 81 -0.03 -11.43 10.58
C HIS A 81 -1.04 -10.32 10.90
N ASP A 82 -0.54 -9.20 11.34
CA ASP A 82 -1.29 -8.00 11.75
C ASP A 82 -0.85 -6.79 10.92
N ALA A 83 -1.33 -6.73 9.68
CA ALA A 83 -1.03 -5.62 8.76
C ALA A 83 -1.45 -4.25 9.30
N PHE A 84 -2.42 -4.20 10.22
CA PHE A 84 -2.86 -2.95 10.85
C PHE A 84 -1.74 -2.29 11.66
N GLN A 85 -0.86 -3.07 12.25
CA GLN A 85 0.32 -2.60 12.94
C GLN A 85 1.22 -1.72 12.04
N CYS A 86 1.43 -2.14 10.79
CA CYS A 86 2.17 -1.39 9.78
C CYS A 86 1.41 -0.18 9.22
N GLN A 87 0.11 -0.07 9.50
CA GLN A 87 -0.69 1.05 9.03
C GLN A 87 -0.98 2.08 10.12
N SER A 88 -0.83 1.71 11.40
CA SER A 88 -1.26 2.55 12.52
C SER A 88 -0.23 2.70 13.63
N GLY A 89 0.75 1.80 13.73
CA GLY A 89 1.64 1.68 14.89
C GLY A 89 0.98 1.00 16.11
N PHE A 90 -0.25 0.48 15.96
CA PHE A 90 -1.02 -0.16 17.03
C PHE A 90 -1.36 -1.60 16.68
N GLY A 91 -1.43 -2.49 17.68
CA GLY A 91 -1.83 -3.88 17.50
C GLY A 91 -3.35 -4.04 17.34
N LYS A 92 -3.78 -5.24 16.92
CA LYS A 92 -5.19 -5.54 16.69
C LYS A 92 -6.11 -5.32 17.89
N ASN A 93 -5.58 -5.44 19.11
CA ASN A 93 -6.37 -5.24 20.33
C ASN A 93 -6.83 -3.78 20.48
N ASP A 94 -6.04 -2.83 19.95
CA ASP A 94 -6.38 -1.41 19.97
C ASP A 94 -7.48 -1.04 18.98
N MET A 95 -7.81 -1.95 18.03
CA MET A 95 -8.92 -1.77 17.11
C MET A 95 -10.29 -1.98 17.75
N GLN A 96 -10.35 -2.59 18.93
CA GLN A 96 -11.59 -2.96 19.62
C GLN A 96 -12.06 -1.90 20.61
N ASN A 97 -11.17 -1.00 21.03
CA ASN A 97 -11.46 0.00 22.06
C ASN A 97 -11.97 1.31 21.43
N ILE A 98 -13.13 1.80 21.90
CA ILE A 98 -13.69 3.13 21.56
C ILE A 98 -13.69 3.40 20.04
N GLY A 99 -14.28 2.50 19.25
CA GLY A 99 -14.28 2.59 17.79
C GLY A 99 -12.94 2.21 17.14
N GLY A 100 -11.92 1.88 17.95
CA GLY A 100 -10.57 1.47 17.52
C GLY A 100 -9.67 2.65 17.12
N ARG A 101 -8.38 2.37 17.05
CA ARG A 101 -7.38 3.33 16.55
C ARG A 101 -7.47 3.47 15.03
N PRO A 102 -7.27 4.67 14.48
CA PRO A 102 -7.26 4.87 13.04
C PRO A 102 -5.93 4.45 12.40
N ALA A 103 -5.98 4.04 11.14
CA ALA A 103 -4.78 3.96 10.30
C ALA A 103 -4.24 5.36 10.00
N VAL A 104 -2.92 5.48 9.80
CA VAL A 104 -2.25 6.76 9.53
C VAL A 104 -2.83 7.46 8.29
N GLY A 105 -3.15 6.71 7.23
CA GLY A 105 -3.78 7.27 6.04
C GLY A 105 -5.17 7.86 6.30
N CYS A 106 -5.93 7.29 7.25
CA CYS A 106 -7.22 7.86 7.68
C CYS A 106 -7.04 9.15 8.48
N VAL A 107 -5.97 9.25 9.28
CA VAL A 107 -5.59 10.50 9.97
C VAL A 107 -5.21 11.57 8.94
N ILE A 108 -4.38 11.22 7.96
CA ILE A 108 -3.99 12.11 6.87
C ILE A 108 -5.23 12.57 6.09
N ASN A 109 -6.16 11.66 5.78
CA ASN A 109 -7.41 12.00 5.12
C ASN A 109 -8.22 13.04 5.91
N LYS A 110 -8.27 12.91 7.24
CA LYS A 110 -8.94 13.90 8.11
C LYS A 110 -8.23 15.25 8.12
N LEU A 111 -6.90 15.25 8.16
CA LEU A 111 -6.12 16.49 8.34
C LEU A 111 -5.91 17.26 7.04
N LEU A 112 -5.75 16.56 5.92
CA LEU A 112 -5.35 17.13 4.64
C LEU A 112 -6.36 16.93 3.52
N GLY A 113 -7.34 16.03 3.69
CA GLY A 113 -8.35 15.77 2.67
C GLY A 113 -9.47 16.79 2.68
N SER A 114 -9.99 17.11 1.49
CA SER A 114 -11.15 17.98 1.27
C SER A 114 -12.11 17.34 0.26
N VAL A 115 -13.39 17.64 0.38
CA VAL A 115 -14.41 17.24 -0.63
C VAL A 115 -14.18 17.92 -1.98
N ALA A 116 -13.45 19.02 -2.00
CA ALA A 116 -13.08 19.75 -3.21
C ALA A 116 -11.84 19.19 -3.92
N ASP A 117 -11.15 18.23 -3.30
CA ASP A 117 -9.95 17.64 -3.90
C ASP A 117 -10.31 16.81 -5.14
N PRO A 118 -9.47 16.83 -6.20
CA PRO A 118 -9.71 16.07 -7.43
C PRO A 118 -9.52 14.56 -7.24
N ALA A 119 -8.95 14.12 -6.12
CA ALA A 119 -8.72 12.74 -5.76
C ALA A 119 -8.92 12.53 -4.25
N PRO A 120 -9.27 11.30 -3.81
CA PRO A 120 -9.31 10.97 -2.38
C PRO A 120 -7.94 11.17 -1.74
N ALA A 121 -7.87 11.72 -0.53
CA ALA A 121 -6.59 11.94 0.15
C ALA A 121 -5.91 10.62 0.58
N PHE A 122 -6.65 9.53 0.76
CA PHE A 122 -6.09 8.22 1.09
C PHE A 122 -6.61 7.12 0.15
N ILE A 123 -5.67 6.46 -0.53
CA ILE A 123 -5.89 5.31 -1.39
C ILE A 123 -5.23 4.07 -0.79
N ASP A 124 -6.02 3.02 -0.60
CA ASP A 124 -5.55 1.73 -0.08
C ASP A 124 -5.59 0.68 -1.21
N MET A 125 -4.43 0.42 -1.81
CA MET A 125 -4.22 -0.58 -2.85
C MET A 125 -3.74 -1.94 -2.29
N MET A 126 -3.84 -2.15 -0.98
CA MET A 126 -3.43 -3.41 -0.38
C MET A 126 -4.31 -4.56 -0.84
N GLN A 127 -3.70 -5.73 -1.04
CA GLN A 127 -4.33 -6.94 -1.54
C GLN A 127 -4.07 -8.12 -0.61
N GLY A 128 -4.79 -9.22 -0.84
CA GLY A 128 -4.62 -10.43 -0.05
C GLY A 128 -5.07 -10.30 1.39
N ARG A 129 -4.30 -10.85 2.31
CA ARG A 129 -4.56 -10.84 3.75
C ARG A 129 -4.66 -9.42 4.34
N PRO A 130 -3.79 -8.46 3.98
CA PRO A 130 -3.90 -7.08 4.45
C PRO A 130 -5.18 -6.36 4.03
N LEU A 131 -5.77 -6.72 2.88
CA LEU A 131 -7.05 -6.16 2.45
C LEU A 131 -8.21 -6.68 3.32
N VAL A 132 -8.23 -7.96 3.59
CA VAL A 132 -9.35 -8.63 4.27
C VAL A 132 -9.26 -8.49 5.78
N ARG A 133 -8.08 -8.72 6.33
CA ARG A 133 -7.84 -8.73 7.77
C ARG A 133 -6.97 -7.54 8.16
N HIS A 134 -7.39 -6.84 9.19
CA HIS A 134 -6.63 -5.73 9.76
C HIS A 134 -6.27 -4.62 8.75
N SER A 135 -7.10 -4.46 7.71
CA SER A 135 -6.94 -3.39 6.72
C SER A 135 -7.09 -2.00 7.35
N ALA A 136 -6.66 -0.97 6.60
CA ALA A 136 -6.79 0.41 7.03
C ALA A 136 -8.23 0.75 7.42
N ARG A 137 -8.41 1.28 8.63
CA ARG A 137 -9.71 1.63 9.21
C ARG A 137 -9.68 3.04 9.77
N PRO A 138 -10.79 3.77 9.69
CA PRO A 138 -10.87 5.12 10.26
C PRO A 138 -10.97 5.12 11.79
N GLY A 139 -11.31 3.98 12.42
CA GLY A 139 -11.48 3.87 13.86
C GLY A 139 -12.43 4.94 14.41
N PHE A 140 -12.04 5.56 15.51
CA PHE A 140 -12.84 6.63 16.18
C PHE A 140 -13.02 7.90 15.34
N LEU A 141 -12.30 8.04 14.21
CA LEU A 141 -12.51 9.19 13.32
C LEU A 141 -13.85 9.11 12.56
N GLY A 142 -14.45 7.92 12.48
CA GLY A 142 -15.72 7.70 11.81
C GLY A 142 -15.61 7.37 10.31
N PRO A 143 -16.71 6.92 9.70
CA PRO A 143 -16.74 6.35 8.37
C PRO A 143 -16.35 7.33 7.25
N THR A 144 -16.50 8.62 7.45
CA THR A 144 -16.12 9.69 6.50
C THR A 144 -14.67 9.60 6.05
N TYR A 145 -13.77 9.11 6.91
CA TYR A 145 -12.34 9.07 6.65
C TYR A 145 -11.82 7.69 6.23
N LYS A 146 -12.71 6.82 5.75
CA LYS A 146 -12.31 5.54 5.15
C LYS A 146 -11.40 5.74 3.93
N PRO A 147 -10.45 4.79 3.68
CA PRO A 147 -9.69 4.81 2.43
C PRO A 147 -10.59 4.54 1.23
N PHE A 148 -10.26 5.12 0.11
CA PHE A 148 -10.76 4.65 -1.17
C PHE A 148 -9.96 3.41 -1.61
N ARG A 149 -10.63 2.38 -2.12
CA ARG A 149 -10.01 1.14 -2.60
C ARG A 149 -10.31 0.93 -4.07
N PRO A 150 -9.33 1.16 -4.96
CA PRO A 150 -9.51 0.88 -6.39
C PRO A 150 -9.49 -0.63 -6.64
N GLU A 151 -10.02 -1.04 -7.80
CA GLU A 151 -9.90 -2.40 -8.30
C GLU A 151 -8.44 -2.69 -8.70
N MET A 152 -7.82 -3.69 -8.07
CA MET A 152 -6.40 -4.02 -8.25
C MET A 152 -6.17 -5.43 -8.84
N SER A 153 -7.21 -6.13 -9.30
CA SER A 153 -7.11 -7.50 -9.84
C SER A 153 -6.15 -7.63 -11.02
N ALA A 154 -5.96 -6.55 -11.79
CA ALA A 154 -5.00 -6.53 -12.89
C ALA A 154 -3.53 -6.67 -12.47
N PHE A 155 -3.21 -6.40 -11.20
CA PHE A 155 -1.86 -6.40 -10.65
C PHE A 155 -1.63 -7.48 -9.58
N PHE A 156 -2.61 -8.35 -9.36
CA PHE A 156 -2.56 -9.35 -8.31
C PHE A 156 -3.23 -10.65 -8.78
N LYS A 157 -2.42 -11.65 -9.00
CA LYS A 157 -2.87 -12.89 -9.67
C LYS A 157 -3.62 -13.84 -8.73
N ARG A 158 -3.29 -13.85 -7.45
CA ARG A 158 -3.86 -14.82 -6.52
C ARG A 158 -5.27 -14.44 -6.11
N ASP A 159 -6.23 -15.28 -6.44
CA ASP A 159 -7.57 -15.18 -5.90
C ASP A 159 -7.58 -15.28 -4.37
N LEU A 160 -8.39 -14.46 -3.73
CA LEU A 160 -8.66 -14.60 -2.31
C LEU A 160 -9.26 -16.00 -2.02
N GLU A 161 -8.81 -16.62 -0.95
CA GLU A 161 -9.45 -17.85 -0.44
C GLU A 161 -10.94 -17.58 -0.15
N ASP A 162 -11.80 -18.60 -0.30
CA ASP A 162 -13.25 -18.41 -0.15
C ASP A 162 -13.67 -17.86 1.22
N GLY A 163 -12.95 -18.23 2.27
CA GLY A 163 -13.13 -17.64 3.60
C GLY A 163 -12.83 -16.14 3.63
N MET A 164 -11.80 -15.69 2.92
CA MET A 164 -11.46 -14.28 2.80
C MET A 164 -12.45 -13.52 1.92
N LYS A 165 -12.95 -14.13 0.84
CA LYS A 165 -14.01 -13.55 -0.01
C LYS A 165 -15.27 -13.31 0.81
N THR A 166 -15.66 -14.28 1.63
CA THR A 166 -16.81 -14.16 2.54
C THR A 166 -16.62 -13.06 3.58
N GLU A 167 -15.43 -12.99 4.19
CA GLU A 167 -15.09 -11.97 5.17
C GLU A 167 -15.13 -10.56 4.55
N LEU A 168 -14.57 -10.41 3.35
CA LEU A 168 -14.59 -9.16 2.59
C LEU A 168 -16.02 -8.73 2.24
N THR A 169 -16.87 -9.69 1.84
CA THR A 169 -18.31 -9.46 1.59
C THR A 169 -19.01 -8.93 2.83
N ASN A 170 -18.79 -9.58 3.97
CA ASN A 170 -19.38 -9.18 5.25
C ASN A 170 -18.92 -7.80 5.72
N GLN A 171 -17.75 -7.35 5.29
CA GLN A 171 -17.23 -6.00 5.55
C GLN A 171 -17.79 -4.94 4.58
N GLY A 172 -18.64 -5.31 3.63
CA GLY A 172 -19.24 -4.39 2.64
C GLY A 172 -18.27 -3.89 1.57
N ALA A 173 -17.15 -4.59 1.37
CA ALA A 173 -16.09 -4.19 0.44
C ALA A 173 -16.27 -4.68 -1.00
N ASN A 174 -17.43 -5.26 -1.34
CA ASN A 174 -17.70 -5.89 -2.64
C ASN A 174 -18.06 -4.90 -3.77
N HIS A 175 -17.85 -3.62 -3.60
CA HIS A 175 -18.24 -2.68 -4.64
C HIS A 175 -17.03 -2.26 -5.48
N THR A 176 -16.93 -2.84 -6.67
CA THR A 176 -16.10 -2.30 -7.76
C THR A 176 -16.62 -0.90 -8.07
N THR A 177 -15.86 0.11 -7.73
CA THR A 177 -16.27 1.50 -8.00
C THR A 177 -16.03 1.79 -9.48
N ARG A 178 -17.08 1.97 -10.26
CA ARG A 178 -16.97 2.48 -11.63
C ARG A 178 -16.63 3.97 -11.54
N LEU A 179 -15.46 4.35 -12.03
CA LEU A 179 -14.97 5.73 -12.04
C LEU A 179 -15.30 6.49 -13.32
N LYS A 180 -16.16 5.93 -14.18
CA LYS A 180 -16.65 6.61 -15.39
C LYS A 180 -18.15 6.80 -15.28
N LEU A 181 -18.62 7.97 -15.67
CA LEU A 181 -20.05 8.21 -15.87
C LEU A 181 -20.55 7.27 -16.98
N ASP A 182 -21.73 6.70 -16.79
CA ASP A 182 -22.45 5.97 -17.82
C ASP A 182 -22.80 6.96 -18.96
N ASP A 183 -22.78 6.52 -20.21
CA ASP A 183 -23.02 7.38 -21.39
C ASP A 183 -24.36 8.14 -21.32
N GLU A 184 -25.32 7.62 -20.54
CA GLU A 184 -26.61 8.26 -20.29
C GLU A 184 -26.58 9.34 -19.18
N ILE A 185 -25.48 9.46 -18.40
CA ILE A 185 -25.35 10.40 -17.27
C ILE A 185 -24.32 11.47 -17.62
N THR A 186 -24.81 12.61 -18.06
CA THR A 186 -23.95 13.79 -18.28
C THR A 186 -23.55 14.44 -16.96
N ALA A 187 -22.45 15.20 -16.96
CA ALA A 187 -22.00 15.99 -15.81
C ALA A 187 -23.09 16.93 -15.29
N ASP A 188 -23.88 17.57 -16.17
CA ASP A 188 -24.99 18.45 -15.82
C ASP A 188 -26.14 17.71 -15.13
N ARG A 189 -26.47 16.50 -15.61
CA ARG A 189 -27.50 15.65 -14.96
C ARG A 189 -27.04 15.17 -13.60
N LEU A 190 -25.77 14.80 -13.44
CA LEU A 190 -25.19 14.41 -12.16
C LEU A 190 -25.25 15.58 -11.14
N THR A 191 -24.82 16.77 -11.56
CA THR A 191 -24.85 17.98 -10.75
C THR A 191 -26.28 18.35 -10.33
N SER A 192 -27.25 18.27 -11.25
CA SER A 192 -28.65 18.58 -10.98
C SER A 192 -29.28 17.58 -10.00
N ARG A 193 -28.99 16.27 -10.16
CA ARG A 193 -29.44 15.23 -9.25
C ARG A 193 -28.81 15.35 -7.86
N SER A 194 -27.53 15.69 -7.76
CA SER A 194 -26.84 15.92 -6.48
C SER A 194 -27.45 17.11 -5.71
N ARG A 195 -27.80 18.20 -6.41
CA ARG A 195 -28.50 19.35 -5.79
C ARG A 195 -29.90 18.99 -5.27
N LEU A 196 -30.67 18.20 -6.06
CA LEU A 196 -31.97 17.74 -5.65
C LEU A 196 -31.88 16.80 -4.43
N LEU A 197 -30.93 15.87 -4.45
CA LEU A 197 -30.69 14.97 -3.32
C LEU A 197 -30.35 15.76 -2.04
N ALA A 198 -29.42 16.71 -2.13
CA ALA A 198 -29.03 17.56 -1.01
C ALA A 198 -30.21 18.34 -0.42
N SER A 199 -31.15 18.80 -1.27
CA SER A 199 -32.36 19.49 -0.78
C SER A 199 -33.33 18.56 -0.04
N LEU A 200 -33.41 17.29 -0.42
CA LEU A 200 -34.26 16.29 0.25
C LEU A 200 -33.63 15.79 1.57
N ASP A 201 -32.28 15.69 1.62
CA ASP A 201 -31.56 15.19 2.79
C ASP A 201 -31.47 16.20 3.94
N THR A 202 -31.68 17.48 3.66
CA THR A 202 -31.74 18.52 4.70
C THR A 202 -32.80 18.21 5.78
N LEU A 203 -33.95 17.65 5.38
CA LEU A 203 -35.02 17.21 6.28
C LEU A 203 -34.68 15.97 7.11
N ARG A 204 -33.76 15.12 6.63
CA ARG A 204 -33.34 13.89 7.33
C ARG A 204 -32.25 14.12 8.35
N ARG A 205 -31.40 15.14 8.16
CA ARG A 205 -30.28 15.47 9.06
C ARG A 205 -30.69 15.89 10.46
N GLU A 206 -31.86 16.55 10.60
CA GLU A 206 -32.36 16.97 11.89
C GLU A 206 -32.65 15.78 12.83
N VAL A 207 -32.69 14.57 12.34
CA VAL A 207 -33.01 13.33 13.06
C VAL A 207 -31.81 12.38 13.22
N ASP A 208 -30.71 12.62 12.53
CA ASP A 208 -29.55 11.70 12.53
C ASP A 208 -28.48 12.07 13.57
N GLY A 209 -28.61 11.51 14.78
CA GLY A 209 -27.56 11.61 15.81
C GLY A 209 -26.32 10.72 15.60
N SER A 210 -26.24 9.93 14.53
CA SER A 210 -25.16 8.96 14.29
C SER A 210 -23.99 9.50 13.46
N GLY A 211 -24.16 10.64 12.78
CA GLY A 211 -23.21 11.19 11.81
C GLY A 211 -23.11 10.38 10.51
N MET A 212 -23.96 9.39 10.30
CA MET A 212 -23.95 8.55 9.09
C MET A 212 -24.41 9.34 7.86
N MET A 213 -25.38 10.24 8.03
CA MET A 213 -25.88 11.09 6.94
C MET A 213 -24.80 12.08 6.47
N ASP A 214 -24.09 12.70 7.42
CA ASP A 214 -22.97 13.60 7.09
C ASP A 214 -21.87 12.86 6.35
N ALA A 215 -21.56 11.61 6.75
CA ALA A 215 -20.62 10.77 6.05
C ALA A 215 -21.09 10.42 4.63
N MET A 216 -22.37 10.10 4.43
CA MET A 216 -22.94 9.82 3.09
C MET A 216 -22.88 11.05 2.19
N ASP A 217 -23.17 12.23 2.70
CA ASP A 217 -23.06 13.48 1.97
C ASP A 217 -21.62 13.77 1.54
N HIS A 218 -20.67 13.59 2.47
CA HIS A 218 -19.25 13.75 2.19
C HIS A 218 -18.80 12.82 1.07
N PHE A 219 -19.15 11.53 1.15
CA PHE A 219 -18.83 10.56 0.10
C PHE A 219 -19.50 10.89 -1.23
N THR A 220 -20.74 11.34 -1.21
CA THR A 220 -21.48 11.71 -2.43
C THR A 220 -20.82 12.90 -3.12
N GLN A 221 -20.46 13.94 -2.36
CA GLN A 221 -19.77 15.12 -2.88
C GLN A 221 -18.38 14.77 -3.41
N GLN A 222 -17.60 13.99 -2.67
CA GLN A 222 -16.29 13.54 -3.09
C GLN A 222 -16.37 12.67 -4.36
N ALA A 223 -17.30 11.71 -4.42
CA ALA A 223 -17.50 10.87 -5.60
C ALA A 223 -17.89 11.70 -6.83
N ALA A 224 -18.78 12.69 -6.67
CA ALA A 224 -19.14 13.59 -7.76
C ALA A 224 -17.94 14.41 -8.24
N GLY A 225 -17.15 14.97 -7.33
CA GLY A 225 -15.94 15.72 -7.65
C GLY A 225 -14.91 14.89 -8.43
N ILE A 226 -14.66 13.66 -7.99
CA ILE A 226 -13.76 12.70 -8.64
C ILE A 226 -14.24 12.35 -10.05
N LEU A 227 -15.53 12.05 -10.21
CA LEU A 227 -16.11 11.69 -11.51
C LEU A 227 -16.10 12.86 -12.48
N LEU A 228 -16.28 14.09 -11.99
CA LEU A 228 -16.30 15.31 -12.80
C LEU A 228 -14.90 15.76 -13.22
N SER A 229 -13.90 15.60 -12.36
CA SER A 229 -12.54 16.03 -12.67
C SER A 229 -11.83 15.13 -13.70
N GLY A 230 -12.15 13.85 -13.70
CA GLY A 230 -11.46 12.83 -14.51
C GLY A 230 -10.00 12.56 -14.11
N THR A 231 -9.35 13.45 -13.40
CA THR A 231 -7.92 13.38 -13.03
C THR A 231 -7.57 12.10 -12.29
N PHE A 232 -8.42 11.72 -11.34
CA PHE A 232 -8.20 10.50 -10.56
C PHE A 232 -8.42 9.23 -11.40
N ALA A 233 -9.43 9.22 -12.26
CA ALA A 233 -9.66 8.12 -13.19
C ALA A 233 -8.50 7.95 -14.17
N ASP A 234 -7.96 9.07 -14.66
CA ASP A 234 -6.78 9.08 -15.53
C ASP A 234 -5.52 8.58 -14.80
N ALA A 235 -5.36 8.91 -13.53
CA ALA A 235 -4.25 8.40 -12.72
C ALA A 235 -4.28 6.88 -12.55
N LEU A 236 -5.47 6.28 -12.47
CA LEU A 236 -5.66 4.82 -12.38
C LEU A 236 -5.53 4.10 -13.73
N ASP A 237 -5.55 4.81 -14.84
CA ASP A 237 -5.44 4.26 -16.18
C ASP A 237 -3.98 4.34 -16.67
N LEU A 238 -3.24 3.23 -16.53
CA LEU A 238 -1.84 3.17 -16.98
C LEU A 238 -1.66 3.32 -18.50
N SER A 239 -2.72 3.14 -19.30
CA SER A 239 -2.64 3.36 -20.74
C SER A 239 -2.46 4.84 -21.11
N LYS A 240 -2.69 5.73 -20.14
CA LYS A 240 -2.51 7.18 -20.28
C LYS A 240 -1.12 7.66 -19.84
N GLU A 241 -0.28 6.76 -19.36
CA GLU A 241 1.12 7.08 -19.05
C GLU A 241 1.98 7.02 -20.32
N ASP A 242 3.09 7.76 -20.32
CA ASP A 242 4.11 7.65 -21.35
C ASP A 242 4.62 6.20 -21.41
N PRO A 243 4.59 5.53 -22.58
CA PRO A 243 5.10 4.17 -22.72
C PRO A 243 6.55 4.01 -22.25
N ALA A 244 7.40 5.04 -22.40
CA ALA A 244 8.78 5.00 -21.93
C ALA A 244 8.85 4.99 -20.39
N VAL A 245 7.91 5.63 -19.70
CA VAL A 245 7.80 5.57 -18.24
C VAL A 245 7.27 4.22 -17.80
N VAL A 246 6.24 3.67 -18.48
CA VAL A 246 5.74 2.32 -18.20
C VAL A 246 6.86 1.30 -18.33
N GLU A 247 7.71 1.41 -19.35
CA GLU A 247 8.87 0.55 -19.57
C GLU A 247 9.88 0.60 -18.41
N LYS A 248 10.16 1.81 -17.87
CA LYS A 248 11.05 1.97 -16.70
C LYS A 248 10.57 1.18 -15.48
N PHE A 249 9.27 1.05 -15.29
CA PHE A 249 8.66 0.29 -14.17
C PHE A 249 8.40 -1.18 -14.51
N SER A 250 8.49 -1.56 -15.77
CA SER A 250 8.26 -2.94 -16.20
C SER A 250 9.51 -3.79 -15.99
N ILE A 251 9.36 -4.92 -15.31
CA ILE A 251 10.45 -5.90 -15.17
C ILE A 251 10.30 -7.00 -16.23
N ASP A 252 11.42 -7.35 -16.86
CA ASP A 252 11.47 -8.49 -17.75
C ASP A 252 11.27 -9.79 -16.97
N ALA A 253 10.29 -10.60 -17.38
CA ALA A 253 9.98 -11.87 -16.77
C ALA A 253 11.18 -12.84 -16.76
N ASP A 254 12.07 -12.77 -17.73
CA ASP A 254 13.26 -13.61 -17.84
C ASP A 254 14.30 -13.30 -16.75
N THR A 255 14.22 -12.14 -16.09
CA THR A 255 15.08 -11.79 -14.95
C THR A 255 14.68 -12.53 -13.67
N ILE A 256 13.46 -13.05 -13.62
CA ILE A 256 12.91 -13.73 -12.45
C ILE A 256 13.20 -15.22 -12.53
N LYS A 257 14.16 -15.68 -11.74
CA LYS A 257 14.68 -17.07 -11.80
C LYS A 257 13.93 -18.08 -10.91
N GLY A 258 12.99 -17.64 -10.11
CA GLY A 258 12.22 -18.52 -9.23
C GLY A 258 11.19 -19.34 -10.00
N ARG A 259 10.83 -20.50 -9.46
CA ARG A 259 9.82 -21.42 -10.02
C ARG A 259 8.55 -21.50 -9.17
N HIS A 260 8.48 -20.74 -8.10
CA HIS A 260 7.33 -20.74 -7.22
C HIS A 260 6.23 -19.85 -7.81
N VAL A 261 4.99 -20.26 -7.69
CA VAL A 261 3.84 -19.41 -8.05
C VAL A 261 3.57 -18.46 -6.90
N THR A 262 3.86 -17.19 -7.11
CA THR A 262 3.61 -16.11 -6.13
C THR A 262 2.37 -15.30 -6.52
N SER A 263 1.83 -14.55 -5.56
CA SER A 263 0.72 -13.63 -5.80
C SER A 263 1.16 -12.43 -6.61
N ASP A 264 2.40 -11.99 -6.42
CA ASP A 264 3.03 -10.95 -7.20
C ASP A 264 3.83 -11.56 -8.36
N GLU A 265 3.62 -11.01 -9.54
CA GLU A 265 4.25 -11.36 -10.80
C GLU A 265 5.01 -10.14 -11.36
N PRO A 266 5.78 -10.29 -12.45
CA PRO A 266 6.51 -9.17 -13.06
C PRO A 266 5.66 -7.89 -13.21
N ARG A 267 4.40 -8.03 -13.61
CA ARG A 267 3.46 -6.91 -13.74
C ARG A 267 3.18 -6.18 -12.41
N SER A 268 3.40 -6.82 -11.28
CA SER A 268 3.19 -6.19 -9.96
C SER A 268 4.14 -5.03 -9.68
N SER A 269 5.25 -4.92 -10.40
CA SER A 269 6.13 -3.75 -10.37
C SER A 269 5.41 -2.46 -10.77
N LEU A 270 4.38 -2.54 -11.62
CA LEU A 270 3.55 -1.40 -12.01
C LEU A 270 2.67 -0.83 -10.86
N LYS A 271 2.55 -1.52 -9.72
CA LYS A 271 1.92 -0.96 -8.51
C LYS A 271 2.68 0.28 -8.02
N PHE A 272 3.99 0.30 -8.18
CA PHE A 272 4.83 1.44 -7.81
C PHE A 272 4.58 2.64 -8.74
N LEU A 273 4.43 2.41 -10.04
CA LEU A 273 4.02 3.44 -11.00
C LEU A 273 2.63 3.98 -10.66
N MET A 274 1.69 3.11 -10.36
CA MET A 274 0.34 3.51 -9.95
C MET A 274 0.38 4.40 -8.70
N ALA A 275 1.18 4.06 -7.69
CA ALA A 275 1.34 4.86 -6.48
C ALA A 275 1.87 6.26 -6.80
N ARG A 276 2.90 6.39 -7.66
CA ARG A 276 3.44 7.68 -8.10
C ARG A 276 2.37 8.51 -8.80
N ARG A 277 1.64 7.93 -9.76
CA ARG A 277 0.57 8.62 -10.49
C ARG A 277 -0.52 9.15 -9.57
N LEU A 278 -0.91 8.37 -8.57
CA LEU A 278 -1.89 8.78 -7.57
C LEU A 278 -1.39 9.96 -6.74
N ILE A 279 -0.13 9.95 -6.30
CA ILE A 279 0.46 11.09 -5.58
C ILE A 279 0.48 12.34 -6.48
N GLU A 280 0.86 12.20 -7.75
CA GLU A 280 0.87 13.30 -8.72
C GLU A 280 -0.54 13.87 -8.95
N ALA A 281 -1.58 13.03 -8.89
CA ALA A 281 -2.99 13.44 -8.95
C ALA A 281 -3.52 14.11 -7.67
N GLY A 282 -2.69 14.24 -6.62
CA GLY A 282 -3.05 14.94 -5.38
C GLY A 282 -3.39 14.03 -4.20
N VAL A 283 -3.28 12.71 -4.33
CA VAL A 283 -3.43 11.77 -3.21
C VAL A 283 -2.32 12.03 -2.18
N ARG A 284 -2.67 12.01 -0.89
CA ARG A 284 -1.74 12.30 0.22
C ARG A 284 -1.16 11.05 0.87
N CYS A 285 -1.86 9.93 0.77
CA CYS A 285 -1.40 8.65 1.28
C CYS A 285 -1.80 7.54 0.31
N VAL A 286 -0.84 6.72 -0.07
CA VAL A 286 -1.07 5.51 -0.86
C VAL A 286 -0.48 4.33 -0.09
N SER A 287 -1.30 3.30 0.18
CA SER A 287 -0.82 2.03 0.73
C SER A 287 -0.85 0.96 -0.36
N LEU A 288 0.22 0.18 -0.48
CA LEU A 288 0.28 -0.96 -1.40
C LEU A 288 0.94 -2.18 -0.74
N THR A 289 0.73 -3.36 -1.30
CA THR A 289 1.28 -4.62 -0.81
C THR A 289 2.16 -5.27 -1.88
N ILE A 290 3.31 -5.78 -1.45
CA ILE A 290 4.04 -6.86 -2.11
C ILE A 290 3.92 -8.09 -1.21
N ALA A 291 3.43 -9.19 -1.75
CA ALA A 291 3.04 -10.38 -0.99
C ALA A 291 4.10 -11.50 -1.02
N ASP A 292 3.73 -12.64 -0.44
CA ASP A 292 4.48 -13.91 -0.44
C ASP A 292 5.74 -13.96 0.44
N PHE A 293 5.83 -13.10 1.45
CA PHE A 293 6.88 -13.18 2.45
C PHE A 293 6.58 -14.16 3.60
N ASP A 294 5.42 -14.84 3.62
CA ASP A 294 5.09 -15.88 4.60
C ASP A 294 5.80 -17.21 4.26
N THR A 295 7.10 -17.25 4.50
CA THR A 295 8.01 -18.28 3.99
C THR A 295 8.34 -19.36 5.00
N HIS A 296 7.34 -19.99 5.62
CA HIS A 296 7.53 -21.19 6.47
C HIS A 296 8.13 -22.38 5.73
N SER A 297 8.16 -22.34 4.41
CA SER A 297 8.78 -23.31 3.53
C SER A 297 9.26 -22.67 2.25
N ASP A 298 10.27 -23.25 1.62
CA ASP A 298 10.78 -22.85 0.30
C ASP A 298 11.10 -21.35 0.17
N ASN A 299 11.67 -20.79 1.25
CA ASN A 299 11.97 -19.36 1.36
C ASN A 299 12.79 -18.83 0.18
N PHE A 300 13.86 -19.54 -0.18
CA PHE A 300 14.81 -19.04 -1.18
C PHE A 300 14.23 -19.01 -2.59
N ASN A 301 13.44 -20.01 -2.98
CA ASN A 301 12.77 -19.98 -4.29
C ASN A 301 11.69 -18.89 -4.35
N ARG A 302 10.96 -18.64 -3.26
CA ARG A 302 10.01 -17.54 -3.20
C ARG A 302 10.72 -16.19 -3.30
N MET A 303 11.82 -15.99 -2.58
CA MET A 303 12.60 -14.74 -2.64
C MET A 303 13.20 -14.49 -4.02
N ARG A 304 13.61 -15.53 -4.76
CA ARG A 304 14.04 -15.39 -6.17
C ARG A 304 12.95 -14.87 -7.10
N GLN A 305 11.69 -14.99 -6.72
CA GLN A 305 10.54 -14.42 -7.44
C GLN A 305 10.26 -12.98 -7.00
N VAL A 306 10.15 -12.76 -5.70
CA VAL A 306 9.57 -11.53 -5.14
C VAL A 306 10.59 -10.41 -5.02
N LEU A 307 11.85 -10.72 -4.63
CA LEU A 307 12.86 -9.69 -4.41
C LEU A 307 13.24 -8.91 -5.68
N PRO A 308 13.38 -9.52 -6.86
CA PRO A 308 13.63 -8.75 -8.09
C PRO A 308 12.48 -7.79 -8.44
N ILE A 309 11.22 -8.17 -8.16
CA ILE A 309 10.05 -7.30 -8.39
C ILE A 309 10.10 -6.10 -7.45
N LEU A 310 10.39 -6.37 -6.16
CA LEU A 310 10.52 -5.33 -5.14
C LEU A 310 11.68 -4.38 -5.45
N ASP A 311 12.86 -4.93 -5.74
CA ASP A 311 14.08 -4.16 -6.05
C ASP A 311 13.87 -3.24 -7.24
N HIS A 312 13.33 -3.79 -8.34
CA HIS A 312 13.06 -3.04 -9.55
C HIS A 312 12.01 -1.94 -9.33
N GLY A 313 10.86 -2.30 -8.74
CA GLY A 313 9.75 -1.37 -8.56
C GLY A 313 10.09 -0.23 -7.60
N LEU A 314 10.79 -0.54 -6.48
CA LEU A 314 11.23 0.47 -5.52
C LEU A 314 12.25 1.43 -6.13
N HIS A 315 13.25 0.91 -6.84
CA HIS A 315 14.24 1.70 -7.54
C HIS A 315 13.59 2.63 -8.58
N ALA A 316 12.71 2.08 -9.45
CA ALA A 316 12.03 2.87 -10.46
C ALA A 316 11.19 4.00 -9.82
N LEU A 317 10.51 3.71 -8.70
CA LEU A 317 9.74 4.71 -7.96
C LEU A 317 10.61 5.85 -7.45
N VAL A 318 11.73 5.54 -6.79
CA VAL A 318 12.62 6.55 -6.20
C VAL A 318 13.24 7.42 -7.29
N MET A 319 13.73 6.80 -8.37
CA MET A 319 14.34 7.52 -9.48
C MET A 319 13.34 8.39 -10.25
N ASP A 320 12.12 7.91 -10.48
CA ASP A 320 11.07 8.70 -11.15
C ASP A 320 10.60 9.89 -10.29
N LEU A 321 10.49 9.71 -8.98
CA LEU A 321 10.19 10.81 -8.06
C LEU A 321 11.32 11.85 -8.01
N GLU A 322 12.58 11.42 -8.07
CA GLU A 322 13.73 12.33 -8.14
C GLU A 322 13.74 13.11 -9.46
N GLU A 323 13.60 12.43 -10.61
CA GLU A 323 13.53 13.05 -11.94
C GLU A 323 12.41 14.09 -12.04
N ARG A 324 11.31 13.88 -11.32
CA ARG A 324 10.15 14.81 -11.28
C ARG A 324 10.27 15.91 -10.21
N GLY A 325 11.34 15.91 -9.41
CA GLY A 325 11.50 16.83 -8.30
C GLY A 325 10.47 16.65 -7.18
N MET A 326 9.94 15.44 -7.01
CA MET A 326 8.91 15.09 -6.01
C MET A 326 9.49 14.38 -4.78
N LEU A 327 10.73 13.89 -4.84
CA LEU A 327 11.30 13.02 -3.80
C LEU A 327 11.35 13.70 -2.42
N ASP A 328 11.61 14.99 -2.36
CA ASP A 328 11.63 15.76 -1.11
C ASP A 328 10.24 15.92 -0.47
N ASP A 329 9.18 15.74 -1.24
CA ASP A 329 7.80 15.87 -0.79
C ASP A 329 7.11 14.53 -0.51
N VAL A 330 7.71 13.38 -0.91
CA VAL A 330 7.12 12.06 -0.80
C VAL A 330 7.96 11.17 0.13
N SER A 331 7.41 10.82 1.28
CA SER A 331 8.02 9.83 2.17
C SER A 331 7.62 8.43 1.73
N ILE A 332 8.59 7.56 1.46
CA ILE A 332 8.36 6.14 1.17
C ILE A 332 8.71 5.34 2.42
N VAL A 333 7.77 4.54 2.92
CA VAL A 333 7.96 3.64 4.05
C VAL A 333 7.75 2.22 3.55
N LEU A 334 8.77 1.38 3.72
CA LEU A 334 8.75 -0.03 3.32
C LEU A 334 9.06 -0.89 4.55
N TRP A 335 8.11 -1.73 4.94
CA TRP A 335 8.20 -2.57 6.13
C TRP A 335 7.27 -3.78 6.07
N GLY A 336 7.51 -4.75 6.97
CA GLY A 336 6.64 -5.88 7.21
C GLY A 336 6.18 -5.94 8.65
N GLU A 337 5.22 -6.81 8.95
CA GLU A 337 4.60 -6.90 10.27
C GLU A 337 5.52 -7.51 11.35
N PHE A 338 6.48 -8.37 10.97
CA PHE A 338 7.52 -8.96 11.83
C PHE A 338 8.64 -9.54 10.97
N GLY A 339 9.76 -9.90 11.60
CA GLY A 339 10.87 -10.58 10.94
C GLY A 339 10.76 -12.11 10.96
N ARG A 340 11.77 -12.78 10.41
CA ARG A 340 11.86 -14.24 10.32
C ARG A 340 13.01 -14.78 11.15
N THR A 341 12.84 -16.01 11.68
CA THR A 341 13.85 -16.68 12.52
C THR A 341 15.20 -16.73 11.84
N PRO A 342 16.31 -16.52 12.61
CA PRO A 342 17.66 -16.67 12.07
C PRO A 342 17.91 -18.06 11.50
N LYS A 343 17.50 -19.11 12.22
CA LYS A 343 17.73 -20.48 11.81
C LYS A 343 16.69 -20.94 10.79
N ILE A 344 17.15 -21.45 9.67
CA ILE A 344 16.34 -22.09 8.62
C ILE A 344 15.78 -23.39 9.17
N ASN A 345 14.49 -23.62 8.97
CA ASN A 345 13.79 -24.83 9.42
C ASN A 345 13.97 -26.00 8.43
N GLY A 346 13.49 -27.20 8.82
CA GLY A 346 13.62 -28.42 8.01
C GLY A 346 12.88 -28.41 6.66
N LYS A 347 12.12 -27.35 6.34
CA LYS A 347 11.42 -27.16 5.05
C LYS A 347 12.06 -26.06 4.19
N ALA A 348 13.33 -25.70 4.48
CA ALA A 348 14.03 -24.58 3.85
C ALA A 348 13.28 -23.26 3.98
N GLY A 349 12.55 -23.08 5.08
CA GLY A 349 11.80 -21.86 5.42
C GLY A 349 12.33 -21.18 6.66
N ARG A 350 11.76 -20.01 6.98
CA ARG A 350 11.99 -19.30 8.23
C ARG A 350 10.64 -19.05 8.91
N ASP A 351 10.57 -19.27 10.21
CA ASP A 351 9.34 -19.09 10.98
C ASP A 351 9.19 -17.65 11.49
N HIS A 352 8.05 -17.33 12.12
CA HIS A 352 7.81 -15.99 12.67
C HIS A 352 8.81 -15.65 13.79
N TRP A 353 9.34 -14.44 13.74
CA TRP A 353 10.24 -13.95 14.77
C TRP A 353 9.94 -12.48 15.12
N PRO A 354 9.00 -12.27 16.07
CA PRO A 354 8.55 -10.93 16.45
C PRO A 354 9.58 -10.10 17.22
N GLN A 355 10.75 -10.67 17.52
CA GLN A 355 11.84 -9.97 18.20
C GLN A 355 12.42 -8.83 17.34
N VAL A 356 12.28 -8.92 16.03
CA VAL A 356 12.71 -7.92 15.05
C VAL A 356 11.64 -7.77 14.00
N SER A 357 11.41 -6.53 13.52
CA SER A 357 10.64 -6.20 12.33
C SER A 357 11.54 -5.47 11.34
N PRO A 358 11.62 -5.88 10.10
CA PRO A 358 12.38 -5.19 9.08
C PRO A 358 11.62 -3.98 8.53
#